data_8bf254464a043031fb3173e13861cfd2
#
_entry.id   8bf254464a043031fb3173e13861cfd2
#
_cell.length_a   1.000
_cell.length_b   1.000
_cell.length_c   1.000
_cell.angle_alpha   90.00
_cell.angle_beta   90.00
_cell.angle_gamma   90.00
#
_symmetry.space_group_name_H-M   'P 1'
#
loop_
_entity.id
_entity.type
_entity.pdbx_description
1 polymer ?
#
loop_
_entity_poly.entity_id
_entity_poly.type
_entity_poly.pdbx_seq_one_letter_code
_entity_poly.pdbx_strand_id
1 'polypeptide(L)'
;MPSLTHNHYHEELNASLLLLSRFFDPRAAVRGVAQLAVPASQEADNSTFGRIIEALYKPRLHPIIAENFTDEIGKVFRVPGEPFYKQSLGKRVLILDADTRPMNKEGELLSTDGMKWPKPDPVSSGMLSHYLYSRIHGYDYQFVQGVQISDWSKTWSKVPEIKKALRTHEFVVFLDQDALFRYPTLPLEWLLNHWQHDDETSLMLAYDPDRPFNTDSHGNLYMNTGFIIAQNSSRTHDLIDAWLRCPEGAEHEGCMRFAYDWPHEQAALMSFVKEYEFTRPGDVRAVPCGEANGSPWTADQHGCRGALVRHLWKEGKGRQADELVDSVMQYLMPALYADFRDGHNQTLQAAAGVES
;
A
#
# COMPACT_ATOMS: atom_id res chain seq x y z
N MET A 1 -47.59 -33.53 37.61
CA MET A 1 -47.93 -34.04 36.29
C MET A 1 -47.33 -33.11 35.24
N PRO A 2 -46.82 -33.64 34.12
CA PRO A 2 -45.42 -34.09 34.03
C PRO A 2 -44.55 -33.24 33.12
N SER A 3 -43.29 -33.29 33.38
CA SER A 3 -42.20 -32.93 32.49
C SER A 3 -42.15 -33.82 31.25
N LEU A 4 -41.92 -33.24 30.08
CA LEU A 4 -41.34 -33.93 28.92
C LEU A 4 -41.12 -32.85 27.83
N THR A 5 -39.89 -32.47 27.55
CA THR A 5 -39.33 -32.19 26.24
C THR A 5 -37.96 -31.50 26.41
N HIS A 6 -36.94 -32.28 26.72
CA HIS A 6 -35.59 -31.75 26.67
C HIS A 6 -34.56 -32.77 26.12
N ASN A 7 -35.03 -33.75 25.34
CA ASN A 7 -34.11 -34.84 24.89
C ASN A 7 -34.05 -35.02 23.36
N HIS A 8 -34.67 -34.19 22.54
CA HIS A 8 -34.61 -34.37 21.07
C HIS A 8 -33.62 -33.45 20.35
N TYR A 9 -33.06 -32.44 21.03
CA TYR A 9 -32.10 -31.53 20.41
C TYR A 9 -30.64 -31.96 20.48
N HIS A 10 -30.28 -32.94 21.29
CA HIS A 10 -28.90 -33.44 21.45
C HIS A 10 -28.51 -34.61 20.54
N GLU A 11 -29.45 -35.32 19.95
CA GLU A 11 -29.17 -36.43 19.04
C GLU A 11 -28.95 -36.03 17.61
N GLU A 12 -29.55 -34.95 17.13
CA GLU A 12 -29.34 -34.46 15.76
C GLU A 12 -27.99 -33.70 15.58
N LEU A 13 -27.44 -33.11 16.61
CA LEU A 13 -26.14 -32.44 16.59
C LEU A 13 -24.94 -33.41 16.53
N ASN A 14 -25.10 -34.62 17.06
CA ASN A 14 -24.05 -35.65 17.03
C ASN A 14 -23.97 -36.41 15.70
N ALA A 15 -25.05 -36.49 14.95
CA ALA A 15 -25.04 -37.16 13.65
C ALA A 15 -24.39 -36.28 12.54
N SER A 16 -24.46 -34.96 12.65
CA SER A 16 -23.84 -34.03 11.70
C SER A 16 -22.35 -33.85 11.89
N LEU A 17 -21.82 -34.06 13.09
CA LEU A 17 -20.38 -33.98 13.40
C LEU A 17 -19.59 -35.24 13.01
N LEU A 18 -20.26 -36.39 12.87
CA LEU A 18 -19.62 -37.65 12.47
C LEU A 18 -19.51 -37.82 10.94
N LEU A 19 -20.23 -37.03 10.15
CA LEU A 19 -20.13 -37.04 8.69
C LEU A 19 -19.06 -36.10 8.12
N LEU A 20 -18.59 -35.12 8.88
CA LEU A 20 -17.51 -34.20 8.48
C LEU A 20 -16.10 -34.69 8.78
N SER A 21 -15.94 -35.73 9.60
CA SER A 21 -14.61 -36.27 9.96
C SER A 21 -14.04 -37.28 8.95
N ARG A 22 -14.75 -37.59 7.86
CA ARG A 22 -14.28 -38.58 6.84
C ARG A 22 -13.72 -37.94 5.57
N PHE A 23 -13.61 -36.60 5.49
CA PHE A 23 -13.11 -35.90 4.29
C PHE A 23 -11.87 -35.04 4.51
N PHE A 24 -11.26 -35.05 5.67
CA PHE A 24 -9.98 -34.35 5.88
C PHE A 24 -8.90 -35.34 6.32
N ASP A 25 -8.07 -35.77 5.37
CA ASP A 25 -6.77 -36.38 5.64
C ASP A 25 -5.74 -35.27 5.86
N PRO A 26 -5.21 -35.07 7.10
CA PRO A 26 -4.25 -34.01 7.37
C PRO A 26 -2.87 -34.25 6.76
N ARG A 27 -2.68 -35.34 6.02
CA ARG A 27 -1.39 -35.68 5.36
C ARG A 27 -1.35 -35.36 3.86
N ALA A 28 -2.44 -34.89 3.27
CA ALA A 28 -2.50 -34.52 1.86
C ALA A 28 -2.15 -33.03 1.58
N ALA A 29 -1.83 -32.25 2.59
CA ALA A 29 -1.58 -30.79 2.47
C ALA A 29 -0.12 -30.41 2.20
N VAL A 30 0.75 -31.37 1.83
CA VAL A 30 2.13 -31.05 1.42
C VAL A 30 2.43 -31.76 0.10
N ARG A 31 1.87 -31.28 -0.98
CA ARG A 31 2.40 -31.37 -2.36
C ARG A 31 1.46 -30.65 -3.32
N GLY A 32 1.98 -29.59 -3.91
CA GLY A 32 1.34 -28.95 -5.07
C GLY A 32 0.82 -27.54 -4.75
N VAL A 33 1.72 -26.59 -4.67
CA VAL A 33 1.41 -25.24 -5.16
C VAL A 33 1.18 -25.46 -6.66
N ALA A 34 -0.06 -25.73 -7.03
CA ALA A 34 -0.46 -25.67 -8.42
C ALA A 34 -0.14 -24.23 -8.87
N GLN A 35 0.80 -24.07 -9.79
CA GLN A 35 0.92 -22.89 -10.60
C GLN A 35 -0.48 -22.58 -11.13
N LEU A 36 -1.17 -21.65 -10.51
CA LEU A 36 -2.38 -21.06 -11.07
C LEU A 36 -1.93 -20.44 -12.39
N ALA A 37 -2.32 -21.07 -13.47
CA ALA A 37 -2.11 -20.55 -14.81
C ALA A 37 -2.66 -19.13 -14.83
N VAL A 38 -1.79 -18.14 -15.02
CA VAL A 38 -2.16 -16.76 -15.25
C VAL A 38 -3.08 -16.76 -16.46
N PRO A 39 -4.34 -16.30 -16.38
CA PRO A 39 -5.15 -16.12 -17.56
C PRO A 39 -4.43 -15.07 -18.42
N ALA A 40 -3.96 -15.50 -19.58
CA ALA A 40 -3.46 -14.60 -20.60
C ALA A 40 -4.63 -13.73 -21.08
N SER A 41 -4.35 -12.43 -21.27
CA SER A 41 -5.23 -11.36 -21.76
C SER A 41 -6.13 -10.74 -20.71
N GLN A 42 -5.63 -9.68 -20.06
CA GLN A 42 -6.51 -8.60 -19.62
C GLN A 42 -7.22 -8.08 -20.88
N GLU A 43 -8.54 -8.21 -20.94
CA GLU A 43 -9.31 -7.48 -21.95
C GLU A 43 -8.95 -6.00 -21.82
N ALA A 44 -8.58 -5.37 -22.94
CA ALA A 44 -8.21 -3.98 -22.99
C ALA A 44 -9.36 -3.14 -22.39
N ASP A 45 -9.08 -2.34 -21.39
CA ASP A 45 -10.08 -1.43 -20.80
C ASP A 45 -10.42 -0.34 -21.82
N ASN A 46 -11.50 -0.53 -22.54
CA ASN A 46 -11.98 0.37 -23.59
C ASN A 46 -12.63 1.66 -23.05
N SER A 47 -12.64 1.87 -21.73
CA SER A 47 -13.10 3.17 -21.15
C SER A 47 -12.20 4.32 -21.60
N THR A 48 -12.70 5.53 -21.51
CA THR A 48 -11.91 6.74 -21.81
C THR A 48 -10.64 6.79 -20.97
N PHE A 49 -10.75 6.46 -19.69
CA PHE A 49 -9.60 6.45 -18.79
C PHE A 49 -8.62 5.30 -19.11
N GLY A 50 -9.12 4.12 -19.48
CA GLY A 50 -8.30 3.01 -19.95
C GLY A 50 -7.44 3.40 -21.17
N ARG A 51 -8.01 4.12 -22.15
CA ARG A 51 -7.24 4.65 -23.30
C ARG A 51 -6.16 5.66 -22.90
N ILE A 52 -6.41 6.49 -21.86
CA ILE A 52 -5.39 7.39 -21.32
C ILE A 52 -4.25 6.58 -20.69
N ILE A 53 -4.56 5.55 -19.92
CA ILE A 53 -3.54 4.65 -19.33
C ILE A 53 -2.69 4.03 -20.45
N GLU A 54 -3.30 3.45 -21.48
CA GLU A 54 -2.60 2.80 -22.60
C GLU A 54 -1.70 3.80 -23.37
N ALA A 55 -2.17 5.01 -23.62
CA ALA A 55 -1.42 5.99 -24.40
C ALA A 55 -0.32 6.70 -23.59
N LEU A 56 -0.60 7.03 -22.32
CA LEU A 56 0.27 7.91 -21.53
C LEU A 56 1.26 7.13 -20.65
N TYR A 57 0.82 6.06 -20.00
CA TYR A 57 1.61 5.37 -18.98
C TYR A 57 2.24 4.06 -19.48
N LYS A 58 1.48 3.21 -20.19
CA LYS A 58 1.97 1.88 -20.61
C LYS A 58 3.27 1.91 -21.41
N PRO A 59 3.50 2.84 -22.36
CA PRO A 59 4.77 2.93 -23.09
C PRO A 59 5.97 3.34 -22.23
N ARG A 60 5.71 3.81 -21.00
CA ARG A 60 6.71 4.34 -20.06
C ARG A 60 6.84 3.52 -18.80
N LEU A 61 6.21 2.35 -18.75
CA LEU A 61 6.36 1.44 -17.63
C LEU A 61 7.82 1.05 -17.46
N HIS A 62 8.32 1.21 -16.23
CA HIS A 62 9.66 0.75 -15.89
C HIS A 62 9.71 -0.78 -15.89
N PRO A 63 10.71 -1.41 -16.54
CA PRO A 63 10.78 -2.87 -16.56
C PRO A 63 11.02 -3.45 -15.15
N ILE A 64 10.27 -4.48 -14.79
CA ILE A 64 10.34 -5.15 -13.48
C ILE A 64 11.75 -5.67 -13.18
N ILE A 65 12.48 -6.15 -14.20
CA ILE A 65 13.82 -6.74 -14.06
C ILE A 65 14.95 -5.76 -14.37
N ALA A 66 14.65 -4.45 -14.50
CA ALA A 66 15.70 -3.47 -14.74
C ALA A 66 16.62 -3.36 -13.53
N GLU A 67 17.93 -3.33 -13.77
CA GLU A 67 18.94 -3.24 -12.73
C GLU A 67 18.86 -1.92 -11.94
N ASN A 68 18.43 -0.85 -12.62
CA ASN A 68 18.50 0.50 -12.07
C ASN A 68 17.23 1.29 -12.35
N PHE A 69 16.91 2.21 -11.44
CA PHE A 69 15.98 3.31 -11.65
C PHE A 69 16.70 4.62 -11.26
N THR A 70 16.49 5.68 -12.02
CA THR A 70 17.05 7.00 -11.74
C THR A 70 15.93 7.99 -11.47
N ASP A 71 15.99 8.68 -10.33
CA ASP A 71 14.99 9.67 -9.95
C ASP A 71 15.21 11.04 -10.63
N GLU A 72 14.30 11.98 -10.37
CA GLU A 72 14.28 13.35 -10.94
C GLU A 72 15.51 14.20 -10.60
N ILE A 73 16.30 13.82 -9.58
CA ILE A 73 17.54 14.53 -9.20
C ILE A 73 18.80 13.78 -9.64
N GLY A 74 18.64 12.68 -10.40
CA GLY A 74 19.77 11.89 -10.89
C GLY A 74 20.29 10.85 -9.90
N LYS A 75 19.60 10.59 -8.76
CA LYS A 75 19.97 9.51 -7.84
C LYS A 75 19.58 8.17 -8.45
N VAL A 76 20.56 7.26 -8.49
CA VAL A 76 20.39 5.91 -9.03
C VAL A 76 20.07 4.93 -7.90
N PHE A 77 18.93 4.26 -8.02
CA PHE A 77 18.51 3.12 -7.19
C PHE A 77 18.82 1.82 -7.93
N ARG A 78 19.27 0.79 -7.23
CA ARG A 78 19.71 -0.47 -7.83
C ARG A 78 18.97 -1.65 -7.23
N VAL A 79 18.68 -2.65 -8.04
CA VAL A 79 18.24 -3.95 -7.57
C VAL A 79 19.50 -4.73 -7.13
N PRO A 80 19.62 -5.14 -5.86
CA PRO A 80 20.77 -5.91 -5.40
C PRO A 80 20.64 -7.38 -5.86
N GLY A 81 21.55 -7.83 -6.70
CA GLY A 81 21.59 -9.20 -7.20
C GLY A 81 20.52 -9.53 -8.23
N GLU A 82 20.13 -10.79 -8.30
CA GLU A 82 19.11 -11.26 -9.23
C GLU A 82 17.70 -10.86 -8.72
N PRO A 83 16.82 -10.30 -9.60
CA PRO A 83 15.46 -10.00 -9.24
C PRO A 83 14.68 -11.24 -8.81
N PHE A 84 14.04 -11.19 -7.64
CA PHE A 84 13.15 -12.25 -7.17
C PHE A 84 11.83 -12.26 -7.97
N TYR A 85 11.23 -11.10 -8.12
CA TYR A 85 10.02 -10.89 -8.92
C TYR A 85 10.41 -10.57 -10.36
N LYS A 86 10.07 -11.45 -11.31
CA LYS A 86 10.44 -11.31 -12.73
C LYS A 86 9.25 -10.99 -13.65
N GLN A 87 8.04 -11.07 -13.10
CA GLN A 87 6.78 -10.85 -13.84
C GLN A 87 5.81 -10.06 -12.96
N SER A 88 4.85 -9.40 -13.62
CA SER A 88 3.81 -8.67 -12.90
C SER A 88 2.99 -9.61 -12.00
N LEU A 89 2.76 -9.12 -10.77
CA LEU A 89 1.86 -9.74 -9.81
C LEU A 89 0.39 -9.50 -10.17
N GLY A 90 0.10 -8.41 -10.91
CA GLY A 90 -1.26 -8.09 -11.36
C GLY A 90 -2.26 -8.11 -10.19
N LYS A 91 -3.39 -8.75 -10.39
CA LYS A 91 -4.47 -8.83 -9.38
C LYS A 91 -4.15 -9.64 -8.13
N ARG A 92 -2.95 -10.19 -8.00
CA ARG A 92 -2.47 -10.73 -6.72
C ARG A 92 -2.11 -9.63 -5.71
N VAL A 93 -1.97 -8.39 -6.19
CA VAL A 93 -1.74 -7.20 -5.38
C VAL A 93 -3.05 -6.44 -5.20
N LEU A 94 -3.37 -6.08 -3.96
CA LEU A 94 -4.40 -5.11 -3.62
C LEU A 94 -3.77 -3.83 -3.10
N ILE A 95 -4.09 -2.70 -3.70
CA ILE A 95 -3.87 -1.38 -3.13
C ILE A 95 -5.09 -1.05 -2.26
N LEU A 96 -4.87 -0.83 -0.97
CA LEU A 96 -5.93 -0.70 0.04
C LEU A 96 -5.92 0.69 0.66
N ASP A 97 -7.05 1.36 0.58
CA ASP A 97 -7.40 2.53 1.40
C ASP A 97 -8.42 2.14 2.48
N ALA A 98 -8.25 2.66 3.69
CA ALA A 98 -9.23 2.55 4.75
C ALA A 98 -9.41 3.90 5.46
N ASP A 99 -10.65 4.37 5.57
CA ASP A 99 -10.94 5.67 6.18
C ASP A 99 -12.23 5.64 7.01
N THR A 100 -12.19 6.33 8.14
CA THR A 100 -13.37 6.47 9.01
C THR A 100 -14.28 7.63 8.62
N ARG A 101 -13.81 8.53 7.76
CA ARG A 101 -14.54 9.73 7.32
C ARG A 101 -15.56 9.37 6.23
N PRO A 102 -16.72 10.03 6.17
CA PRO A 102 -17.75 9.76 5.15
C PRO A 102 -17.34 10.20 3.73
N MET A 103 -16.38 11.10 3.55
CA MET A 103 -15.85 11.58 2.27
C MET A 103 -16.91 12.08 1.28
N ASN A 104 -18.03 12.61 1.80
CA ASN A 104 -19.23 12.97 1.03
C ASN A 104 -19.55 14.47 1.01
N LYS A 105 -18.68 15.30 1.58
CA LYS A 105 -18.83 16.76 1.50
C LYS A 105 -18.47 17.25 0.11
N GLU A 106 -18.90 18.47 -0.21
CA GLU A 106 -18.60 19.12 -1.49
C GLU A 106 -17.08 19.11 -1.78
N GLY A 107 -16.70 18.53 -2.93
CA GLY A 107 -15.30 18.40 -3.37
C GLY A 107 -14.56 17.16 -2.84
N GLU A 108 -15.16 16.39 -1.91
CA GLU A 108 -14.60 15.11 -1.46
C GLU A 108 -14.93 13.96 -2.43
N LEU A 109 -14.23 12.84 -2.30
CA LEU A 109 -14.22 11.72 -3.24
C LEU A 109 -15.61 11.13 -3.53
N LEU A 110 -16.49 11.04 -2.53
CA LEU A 110 -17.84 10.49 -2.64
C LEU A 110 -18.93 11.57 -2.68
N SER A 111 -18.54 12.82 -2.94
CA SER A 111 -19.50 13.91 -3.12
C SER A 111 -20.34 13.71 -4.37
N THR A 112 -21.66 13.98 -4.27
CA THR A 112 -22.56 14.00 -5.43
C THR A 112 -22.27 15.15 -6.40
N ASP A 113 -21.65 16.23 -5.92
CA ASP A 113 -21.31 17.41 -6.71
C ASP A 113 -20.00 17.24 -7.50
N GLY A 114 -19.33 16.10 -7.31
CA GLY A 114 -18.06 15.80 -7.96
C GLY A 114 -16.86 16.55 -7.37
N MET A 115 -15.70 16.24 -7.92
CA MET A 115 -14.43 16.87 -7.52
C MET A 115 -14.34 18.29 -8.05
N LYS A 116 -13.89 19.22 -7.22
CA LYS A 116 -13.68 20.63 -7.61
C LYS A 116 -12.28 20.88 -8.13
N TRP A 117 -12.21 21.33 -9.38
CA TRP A 117 -11.00 21.92 -9.97
C TRP A 117 -11.10 23.46 -9.94
N PRO A 118 -10.03 24.19 -9.58
CA PRO A 118 -8.62 23.82 -9.43
C PRO A 118 -8.16 23.51 -7.99
N LYS A 119 -9.04 23.32 -7.04
CA LYS A 119 -8.71 23.05 -5.64
C LYS A 119 -9.32 21.72 -5.20
N PRO A 120 -8.76 20.58 -5.63
CA PRO A 120 -9.21 19.28 -5.19
C PRO A 120 -8.91 19.07 -3.69
N ASP A 121 -9.76 18.29 -3.02
CA ASP A 121 -9.55 17.91 -1.63
C ASP A 121 -8.26 17.06 -1.50
N PRO A 122 -7.35 17.39 -0.57
CA PRO A 122 -6.08 16.69 -0.45
C PRO A 122 -6.22 15.19 -0.18
N VAL A 123 -7.14 14.79 0.70
CA VAL A 123 -7.37 13.40 1.06
C VAL A 123 -7.88 12.60 -0.13
N SER A 124 -8.87 13.15 -0.82
CA SER A 124 -9.42 12.58 -2.06
C SER A 124 -8.36 12.46 -3.14
N SER A 125 -7.45 13.43 -3.23
CA SER A 125 -6.34 13.41 -4.19
C SER A 125 -5.34 12.30 -3.89
N GLY A 126 -5.04 12.03 -2.61
CA GLY A 126 -4.21 10.90 -2.21
C GLY A 126 -4.83 9.56 -2.64
N MET A 127 -6.11 9.34 -2.31
CA MET A 127 -6.83 8.12 -2.70
C MET A 127 -6.93 7.97 -4.23
N LEU A 128 -7.13 9.05 -4.97
CA LEU A 128 -7.11 9.02 -6.45
C LEU A 128 -5.72 8.68 -7.00
N SER A 129 -4.65 9.09 -6.33
CA SER A 129 -3.28 8.69 -6.68
C SER A 129 -3.08 7.18 -6.51
N HIS A 130 -3.58 6.58 -5.42
CA HIS A 130 -3.54 5.14 -5.18
C HIS A 130 -4.35 4.38 -6.24
N TYR A 131 -5.55 4.86 -6.54
CA TYR A 131 -6.38 4.30 -7.61
C TYR A 131 -5.69 4.39 -8.97
N LEU A 132 -5.08 5.53 -9.32
CA LEU A 132 -4.31 5.69 -10.55
C LEU A 132 -3.18 4.67 -10.65
N TYR A 133 -2.39 4.49 -9.58
CA TYR A 133 -1.31 3.52 -9.52
C TYR A 133 -1.81 2.09 -9.77
N SER A 134 -2.88 1.69 -9.10
CA SER A 134 -3.49 0.36 -9.28
C SER A 134 -3.92 0.13 -10.73
N ARG A 135 -4.53 1.13 -11.37
CA ARG A 135 -5.00 1.06 -12.76
C ARG A 135 -3.84 0.97 -13.77
N ILE A 136 -2.74 1.69 -13.53
CA ILE A 136 -1.56 1.65 -14.39
C ILE A 136 -0.94 0.24 -14.43
N HIS A 137 -0.84 -0.42 -13.27
CA HIS A 137 -0.17 -1.72 -13.14
C HIS A 137 -1.11 -2.92 -13.25
N GLY A 138 -2.43 -2.69 -13.24
CA GLY A 138 -3.43 -3.77 -13.28
C GLY A 138 -3.59 -4.48 -11.94
N TYR A 139 -3.26 -3.81 -10.84
CA TYR A 139 -3.54 -4.28 -9.47
C TYR A 139 -5.01 -4.10 -9.12
N ASP A 140 -5.50 -4.82 -8.13
CA ASP A 140 -6.81 -4.54 -7.57
C ASP A 140 -6.73 -3.31 -6.65
N TYR A 141 -7.85 -2.61 -6.52
CA TYR A 141 -8.00 -1.45 -5.63
C TYR A 141 -9.26 -1.61 -4.80
N GLN A 142 -9.14 -1.30 -3.51
CA GLN A 142 -10.27 -1.28 -2.60
C GLN A 142 -10.20 -0.07 -1.68
N PHE A 143 -11.30 0.64 -1.56
CA PHE A 143 -11.52 1.65 -0.54
C PHE A 143 -12.54 1.12 0.48
N VAL A 144 -12.14 0.99 1.74
CA VAL A 144 -13.00 0.60 2.85
C VAL A 144 -13.36 1.83 3.67
N GLN A 145 -14.64 2.17 3.66
CA GLN A 145 -15.15 3.35 4.34
C GLN A 145 -15.81 3.00 5.67
N GLY A 146 -15.67 3.88 6.66
CA GLY A 146 -16.43 3.83 7.91
C GLY A 146 -15.95 2.80 8.92
N VAL A 147 -14.78 2.21 8.70
CA VAL A 147 -14.22 1.24 9.64
C VAL A 147 -13.79 1.93 10.91
N GLN A 148 -14.35 1.49 12.02
CA GLN A 148 -13.93 1.92 13.36
C GLN A 148 -13.77 0.68 14.24
N ILE A 149 -12.61 0.57 14.88
CA ILE A 149 -12.37 -0.46 15.89
C ILE A 149 -12.68 0.16 17.24
N SER A 150 -13.78 -0.27 17.84
CA SER A 150 -14.15 0.15 19.19
C SER A 150 -14.07 1.70 19.34
N ASP A 151 -13.56 2.16 20.47
CA ASP A 151 -13.26 3.56 20.78
C ASP A 151 -11.78 3.94 20.61
N TRP A 152 -10.97 3.02 20.05
CA TRP A 152 -9.53 3.24 19.82
C TRP A 152 -9.26 4.35 18.81
N SER A 153 -8.03 4.81 18.76
CA SER A 153 -7.60 5.77 17.74
C SER A 153 -7.95 5.26 16.33
N LYS A 154 -8.40 6.19 15.48
CA LYS A 154 -8.86 5.88 14.11
C LYS A 154 -7.80 5.24 13.23
N THR A 155 -6.53 5.44 13.55
CA THR A 155 -5.40 4.83 12.82
C THR A 155 -5.39 3.30 12.92
N TRP A 156 -5.98 2.73 13.97
CA TRP A 156 -6.15 1.29 14.12
C TRP A 156 -7.04 0.65 13.06
N SER A 157 -7.89 1.42 12.38
CA SER A 157 -8.82 0.91 11.36
C SER A 157 -8.13 0.14 10.23
N LYS A 158 -6.89 0.49 9.91
CA LYS A 158 -6.11 -0.15 8.83
C LYS A 158 -5.79 -1.62 9.12
N VAL A 159 -5.46 -1.96 10.35
CA VAL A 159 -4.91 -3.28 10.71
C VAL A 159 -5.87 -4.45 10.42
N PRO A 160 -7.15 -4.45 10.85
CA PRO A 160 -8.09 -5.51 10.52
C PRO A 160 -8.44 -5.56 9.04
N GLU A 161 -8.42 -4.42 8.32
CA GLU A 161 -8.73 -4.40 6.90
C GLU A 161 -7.58 -4.99 6.07
N ILE A 162 -6.32 -4.76 6.45
CA ILE A 162 -5.16 -5.47 5.88
C ILE A 162 -5.31 -6.98 6.07
N LYS A 163 -5.61 -7.43 7.31
CA LYS A 163 -5.82 -8.86 7.60
C LYS A 163 -6.92 -9.49 6.75
N LYS A 164 -8.03 -8.77 6.60
CA LYS A 164 -9.19 -9.22 5.81
C LYS A 164 -8.86 -9.34 4.32
N ALA A 165 -8.14 -8.34 3.79
CA ALA A 165 -7.72 -8.30 2.41
C ALA A 165 -6.72 -9.40 2.04
N LEU A 166 -5.81 -9.76 2.95
CA LEU A 166 -4.86 -10.86 2.78
C LEU A 166 -5.52 -12.24 2.61
N ARG A 167 -6.81 -12.40 2.91
CA ARG A 167 -7.52 -13.67 2.65
C ARG A 167 -7.75 -13.93 1.16
N THR A 168 -7.69 -12.91 0.34
CA THR A 168 -8.01 -12.96 -1.10
C THR A 168 -6.87 -12.52 -1.99
N HIS A 169 -5.84 -11.85 -1.43
CA HIS A 169 -4.70 -11.35 -2.19
C HIS A 169 -3.38 -11.85 -1.60
N GLU A 170 -2.39 -12.01 -2.47
CA GLU A 170 -1.04 -12.40 -2.07
C GLU A 170 -0.30 -11.24 -1.40
N PHE A 171 -0.53 -10.03 -1.92
CA PHE A 171 0.01 -8.79 -1.37
C PHE A 171 -1.11 -7.79 -1.09
N VAL A 172 -1.02 -7.14 0.05
CA VAL A 172 -1.81 -5.96 0.38
C VAL A 172 -0.85 -4.80 0.62
N VAL A 173 -1.02 -3.74 -0.15
CA VAL A 173 -0.28 -2.49 0.02
C VAL A 173 -1.25 -1.46 0.57
N PHE A 174 -1.08 -1.12 1.84
CA PHE A 174 -1.84 -0.08 2.50
C PHE A 174 -1.05 1.24 2.44
N LEU A 175 -1.75 2.32 2.14
CA LEU A 175 -1.21 3.68 2.21
C LEU A 175 -2.16 4.57 3.01
N ASP A 176 -1.60 5.40 3.91
CA ASP A 176 -2.34 6.54 4.45
C ASP A 176 -2.62 7.52 3.31
N GLN A 177 -3.69 8.30 3.40
CA GLN A 177 -4.13 9.19 2.30
C GLN A 177 -3.12 10.31 1.97
N ASP A 178 -2.10 10.47 2.78
CA ASP A 178 -0.97 11.37 2.55
C ASP A 178 0.35 10.63 2.23
N ALA A 179 0.29 9.31 2.02
CA ALA A 179 1.38 8.50 1.47
C ALA A 179 1.06 8.14 0.01
N LEU A 180 2.03 8.23 -0.92
CA LEU A 180 1.77 7.97 -2.34
C LEU A 180 3.04 7.61 -3.12
N PHE A 181 2.88 6.84 -4.20
CA PHE A 181 3.96 6.51 -5.10
C PHE A 181 4.37 7.73 -5.93
N ARG A 182 5.65 8.14 -5.83
CA ARG A 182 6.16 9.29 -6.56
C ARG A 182 6.20 9.07 -8.08
N TYR A 183 6.52 7.84 -8.50
CA TYR A 183 6.64 7.47 -9.91
C TYR A 183 5.56 6.44 -10.28
N PRO A 184 4.42 6.88 -10.83
CA PRO A 184 3.32 5.97 -11.15
C PRO A 184 3.66 4.84 -12.11
N THR A 185 4.71 4.98 -12.93
CA THR A 185 5.14 3.92 -13.87
C THR A 185 6.17 2.96 -13.30
N LEU A 186 6.63 3.17 -12.05
CA LEU A 186 7.55 2.27 -11.37
C LEU A 186 6.74 1.15 -10.68
N PRO A 187 6.82 -0.12 -11.13
CA PRO A 187 5.98 -1.17 -10.61
C PRO A 187 6.38 -1.60 -9.20
N LEU A 188 5.41 -2.10 -8.43
CA LEU A 188 5.63 -2.63 -7.08
C LEU A 188 6.68 -3.73 -7.09
N GLU A 189 6.67 -4.61 -8.08
CA GLU A 189 7.61 -5.73 -8.22
C GLU A 189 9.06 -5.25 -8.30
N TRP A 190 9.30 -4.11 -8.97
CA TRP A 190 10.63 -3.50 -8.99
C TRP A 190 11.03 -2.97 -7.63
N LEU A 191 10.10 -2.33 -6.91
CA LEU A 191 10.32 -1.85 -5.54
C LEU A 191 10.59 -3.01 -4.58
N LEU A 192 9.85 -4.11 -4.69
CA LEU A 192 10.08 -5.32 -3.90
C LEU A 192 11.47 -5.91 -4.17
N ASN A 193 11.90 -5.97 -5.44
CA ASN A 193 13.24 -6.41 -5.80
C ASN A 193 14.32 -5.47 -5.22
N HIS A 194 14.13 -4.15 -5.35
CA HIS A 194 15.05 -3.15 -4.85
C HIS A 194 15.21 -3.23 -3.31
N TRP A 195 14.12 -3.41 -2.59
CA TRP A 195 14.10 -3.54 -1.14
C TRP A 195 14.37 -4.98 -0.65
N GLN A 196 14.72 -5.87 -1.56
CA GLN A 196 15.07 -7.27 -1.27
C GLN A 196 13.96 -8.03 -0.53
N HIS A 197 12.72 -7.78 -0.91
CA HIS A 197 11.57 -8.55 -0.42
C HIS A 197 11.68 -10.00 -0.90
N ASP A 198 11.36 -10.95 -0.04
CA ASP A 198 11.38 -12.39 -0.31
C ASP A 198 10.12 -13.08 0.28
N ASP A 199 10.01 -14.38 0.10
CA ASP A 199 8.89 -15.20 0.56
C ASP A 199 8.84 -15.37 2.10
N GLU A 200 9.89 -15.03 2.83
CA GLU A 200 9.92 -15.02 4.29
C GLU A 200 9.48 -13.67 4.89
N THR A 201 9.31 -12.63 4.07
CA THR A 201 8.94 -11.29 4.53
C THR A 201 7.45 -11.21 4.82
N SER A 202 7.08 -10.95 6.09
CA SER A 202 5.67 -10.78 6.48
C SER A 202 5.17 -9.36 6.24
N LEU A 203 5.86 -8.38 6.81
CA LEU A 203 5.55 -6.95 6.64
C LEU A 203 6.80 -6.19 6.18
N MET A 204 6.58 -5.14 5.40
CA MET A 204 7.61 -4.18 5.03
C MET A 204 7.10 -2.77 5.27
N LEU A 205 7.89 -1.98 6.02
CA LEU A 205 7.55 -0.62 6.43
C LEU A 205 8.79 0.29 6.33
N ALA A 206 8.58 1.59 6.13
CA ALA A 206 9.69 2.54 6.11
C ALA A 206 10.03 3.04 7.52
N TYR A 207 11.33 3.23 7.81
CA TYR A 207 11.74 3.90 9.04
C TYR A 207 11.17 5.30 9.16
N ASP A 208 10.86 5.71 10.38
CA ASP A 208 10.66 7.12 10.70
C ASP A 208 12.01 7.87 10.69
N PRO A 209 11.99 9.21 10.60
CA PRO A 209 13.21 10.01 10.75
C PRO A 209 13.93 9.69 12.05
N ASP A 210 15.26 9.57 11.99
CA ASP A 210 16.09 9.33 13.16
C ASP A 210 16.08 10.57 14.10
N ARG A 211 15.15 10.53 15.04
CA ARG A 211 14.92 11.55 16.07
C ARG A 211 14.55 10.89 17.40
N PRO A 212 14.92 11.48 18.55
CA PRO A 212 14.65 10.88 19.88
C PRO A 212 13.19 10.57 20.15
N PHE A 213 12.25 11.36 19.58
CA PHE A 213 10.81 11.14 19.75
C PHE A 213 10.22 10.05 18.83
N ASN A 214 11.03 9.53 17.89
CA ASN A 214 10.67 8.43 16.99
C ASN A 214 11.32 7.11 17.43
N THR A 215 11.70 6.98 18.69
CA THR A 215 12.27 5.76 19.24
C THR A 215 11.38 5.19 20.34
N ASP A 216 11.41 3.88 20.48
CA ASP A 216 10.74 3.19 21.57
C ASP A 216 11.53 3.28 22.89
N SER A 217 11.01 2.66 23.95
CA SER A 217 11.67 2.60 25.27
C SER A 217 12.98 1.82 25.28
N HIS A 218 13.26 1.04 24.22
CA HIS A 218 14.49 0.25 24.04
C HIS A 218 15.52 0.97 23.17
N GLY A 219 15.17 2.15 22.64
CA GLY A 219 16.03 2.93 21.73
C GLY A 219 15.97 2.49 20.28
N ASN A 220 15.04 1.60 19.91
CA ASN A 220 14.83 1.20 18.52
C ASN A 220 14.02 2.28 17.78
N LEU A 221 14.48 2.60 16.56
CA LEU A 221 13.78 3.55 15.70
C LEU A 221 12.44 2.95 15.23
N TYR A 222 11.36 3.71 15.34
CA TYR A 222 10.06 3.30 14.82
C TYR A 222 10.09 3.14 13.28
N MET A 223 9.33 2.17 12.80
CA MET A 223 8.91 2.08 11.41
C MET A 223 7.51 2.66 11.28
N ASN A 224 7.31 3.49 10.29
CA ASN A 224 6.06 4.22 10.04
C ASN A 224 5.00 3.30 9.40
N THR A 225 3.78 3.36 9.89
CA THR A 225 2.65 2.56 9.42
C THR A 225 1.76 3.27 8.38
N GLY A 226 2.20 4.40 7.85
CA GLY A 226 1.50 5.08 6.75
C GLY A 226 1.75 4.47 5.37
N PHE A 227 2.76 3.59 5.25
CA PHE A 227 3.00 2.75 4.08
C PHE A 227 3.38 1.35 4.56
N ILE A 228 2.53 0.37 4.23
CA ILE A 228 2.69 -1.03 4.65
C ILE A 228 2.56 -1.93 3.42
N ILE A 229 3.54 -2.78 3.19
CA ILE A 229 3.41 -3.92 2.29
C ILE A 229 3.29 -5.16 3.16
N ALA A 230 2.19 -5.91 3.03
CA ALA A 230 1.94 -7.15 3.74
C ALA A 230 1.83 -8.30 2.75
N GLN A 231 2.58 -9.39 2.98
CA GLN A 231 2.51 -10.61 2.19
C GLN A 231 1.63 -11.65 2.90
N ASN A 232 0.79 -12.35 2.15
CA ASN A 232 -0.08 -13.40 2.67
C ASN A 232 0.73 -14.64 3.04
N SER A 233 0.88 -14.87 4.33
CA SER A 233 1.45 -16.07 4.91
C SER A 233 0.79 -16.37 6.26
N SER A 234 0.87 -17.61 6.76
CA SER A 234 0.42 -17.93 8.11
C SER A 234 1.11 -17.05 9.16
N ARG A 235 2.41 -16.81 8.97
CA ARG A 235 3.22 -15.97 9.86
C ARG A 235 2.73 -14.53 9.91
N THR A 236 2.33 -13.97 8.76
CA THR A 236 1.75 -12.62 8.67
C THR A 236 0.41 -12.53 9.38
N HIS A 237 -0.44 -13.55 9.23
CA HIS A 237 -1.72 -13.60 9.95
C HIS A 237 -1.53 -13.67 11.45
N ASP A 238 -0.59 -14.49 11.94
CA ASP A 238 -0.25 -14.58 13.36
C ASP A 238 0.28 -13.25 13.89
N LEU A 239 1.16 -12.56 13.12
CA LEU A 239 1.70 -11.25 13.46
C LEU A 239 0.59 -10.20 13.57
N ILE A 240 -0.32 -10.14 12.60
CA ILE A 240 -1.43 -9.17 12.62
C ILE A 240 -2.39 -9.48 13.77
N ASP A 241 -2.59 -10.75 14.11
CA ASP A 241 -3.40 -11.13 15.27
C ASP A 241 -2.77 -10.69 16.59
N ALA A 242 -1.46 -10.88 16.75
CA ALA A 242 -0.73 -10.37 17.92
C ALA A 242 -0.81 -8.83 17.97
N TRP A 243 -0.67 -8.16 16.81
CA TRP A 243 -0.79 -6.72 16.72
C TRP A 243 -2.17 -6.21 17.17
N LEU A 244 -3.26 -6.84 16.72
CA LEU A 244 -4.62 -6.49 17.13
C LEU A 244 -4.91 -6.80 18.61
N ARG A 245 -4.31 -7.84 19.19
CA ARG A 245 -4.47 -8.18 20.62
C ARG A 245 -3.63 -7.32 21.56
N CYS A 246 -2.57 -6.69 21.04
CA CYS A 246 -1.63 -5.93 21.86
C CYS A 246 -2.33 -4.84 22.73
N PRO A 247 -3.26 -4.00 22.21
CA PRO A 247 -3.97 -3.04 23.03
C PRO A 247 -4.97 -3.65 24.04
N GLU A 248 -5.29 -4.94 23.93
CA GLU A 248 -6.13 -5.63 24.91
C GLU A 248 -5.36 -5.91 26.21
N GLY A 249 -4.02 -5.85 26.17
CA GLY A 249 -3.14 -5.95 27.32
C GLY A 249 -2.94 -7.36 27.89
N ALA A 250 -3.51 -8.39 27.25
CA ALA A 250 -3.44 -9.75 27.76
C ALA A 250 -2.01 -10.33 27.77
N GLU A 251 -1.22 -9.99 26.77
CA GLU A 251 0.16 -10.46 26.60
C GLU A 251 1.17 -9.37 27.01
N HIS A 252 0.84 -8.11 26.78
CA HIS A 252 1.70 -6.95 27.06
C HIS A 252 0.90 -5.83 27.71
N GLU A 253 0.87 -5.77 29.04
CA GLU A 253 0.11 -4.75 29.82
C GLU A 253 0.43 -3.32 29.37
N GLY A 254 1.71 -3.00 29.10
CA GLY A 254 2.15 -1.70 28.63
C GLY A 254 1.62 -1.29 27.24
N CYS A 255 1.11 -2.23 26.45
CA CYS A 255 0.57 -2.00 25.12
C CYS A 255 -0.83 -1.36 25.13
N MET A 256 -1.62 -1.53 26.20
CA MET A 256 -2.99 -1.03 26.32
C MET A 256 -3.12 0.48 26.02
N ARG A 257 -2.13 1.25 26.46
CA ARG A 257 -2.13 2.71 26.24
C ARG A 257 -2.15 3.10 24.76
N PHE A 258 -1.57 2.28 23.88
CA PHE A 258 -1.48 2.57 22.46
C PHE A 258 -2.79 2.33 21.69
N ALA A 259 -3.84 1.87 22.36
CA ALA A 259 -5.20 2.04 21.85
C ALA A 259 -5.54 3.52 21.60
N TYR A 260 -4.98 4.42 22.44
CA TYR A 260 -5.31 5.84 22.49
C TYR A 260 -4.10 6.77 22.34
N ASP A 261 -2.94 6.40 22.92
CA ASP A 261 -1.74 7.22 22.94
C ASP A 261 -0.99 7.18 21.60
N TRP A 262 -0.56 8.35 21.14
CA TRP A 262 0.32 8.46 19.97
C TRP A 262 1.67 7.76 20.26
N PRO A 263 2.26 7.03 19.30
CA PRO A 263 1.86 6.85 17.91
C PRO A 263 0.97 5.61 17.62
N HIS A 264 0.08 5.23 18.53
CA HIS A 264 -1.01 4.26 18.38
C HIS A 264 -0.53 2.87 17.91
N GLU A 265 -1.09 2.37 16.78
CA GLU A 265 -0.79 1.06 16.21
C GLU A 265 0.68 0.89 15.85
N GLN A 266 1.36 1.96 15.45
CA GLN A 266 2.78 1.95 15.12
C GLN A 266 3.64 1.56 16.32
N ALA A 267 3.42 2.18 17.48
CA ALA A 267 4.15 1.85 18.71
C ALA A 267 3.78 0.46 19.24
N ALA A 268 2.51 0.06 19.13
CA ALA A 268 2.07 -1.27 19.51
C ALA A 268 2.82 -2.35 18.72
N LEU A 269 2.91 -2.18 17.38
CA LEU A 269 3.67 -3.09 16.54
C LEU A 269 5.16 -3.12 16.93
N MET A 270 5.79 -1.96 17.03
CA MET A 270 7.25 -1.88 17.13
C MET A 270 7.77 -2.17 18.53
N SER A 271 7.12 -1.61 19.59
CA SER A 271 7.61 -1.73 20.95
C SER A 271 7.24 -3.04 21.63
N PHE A 272 6.26 -3.79 21.10
CA PHE A 272 5.77 -5.00 21.72
C PHE A 272 5.77 -6.20 20.77
N VAL A 273 5.00 -6.17 19.70
CA VAL A 273 4.80 -7.34 18.83
C VAL A 273 6.11 -7.73 18.15
N LYS A 274 6.77 -6.79 17.49
CA LYS A 274 8.07 -7.01 16.84
C LYS A 274 9.17 -7.29 17.85
N GLU A 275 9.18 -6.59 18.99
CA GLU A 275 10.27 -6.70 19.97
C GLU A 275 10.26 -8.05 20.69
N TYR A 276 9.08 -8.59 21.03
CA TYR A 276 8.97 -9.78 21.89
C TYR A 276 8.48 -11.03 21.18
N GLU A 277 7.70 -10.94 20.10
CA GLU A 277 7.06 -12.11 19.51
C GLU A 277 7.51 -12.37 18.07
N PHE A 278 7.75 -11.33 17.28
CA PHE A 278 8.07 -11.42 15.85
C PHE A 278 9.46 -10.84 15.55
N THR A 279 10.47 -11.54 16.05
CA THR A 279 11.88 -11.08 16.08
C THR A 279 12.72 -11.55 14.90
N ARG A 280 12.18 -12.37 13.99
CA ARG A 280 12.92 -12.84 12.81
C ARG A 280 13.12 -11.68 11.85
N PRO A 281 14.26 -11.63 11.12
CA PRO A 281 14.53 -10.55 10.16
C PRO A 281 13.44 -10.34 9.09
N GLY A 282 12.75 -11.43 8.70
CA GLY A 282 11.64 -11.40 7.74
C GLY A 282 10.29 -10.99 8.32
N ASP A 283 10.09 -11.05 9.66
CA ASP A 283 8.79 -10.71 10.25
C ASP A 283 8.39 -9.27 9.97
N VAL A 284 9.31 -8.32 10.16
CA VAL A 284 9.10 -6.91 9.81
C VAL A 284 10.39 -6.35 9.20
N ARG A 285 10.40 -6.16 7.90
CA ARG A 285 11.54 -5.64 7.16
C ARG A 285 11.45 -4.12 7.00
N ALA A 286 12.55 -3.43 7.25
CA ALA A 286 12.62 -1.97 7.15
C ALA A 286 13.02 -1.50 5.76
N VAL A 287 12.39 -0.43 5.29
CA VAL A 287 12.79 0.35 4.12
C VAL A 287 13.42 1.68 4.60
N PRO A 288 14.48 2.18 3.96
CA PRO A 288 15.06 3.48 4.33
C PRO A 288 14.03 4.62 4.26
N CYS A 289 13.97 5.48 5.28
CA CYS A 289 13.02 6.60 5.29
C CYS A 289 13.25 7.57 4.11
N GLY A 290 14.48 7.72 3.66
CA GLY A 290 14.78 8.54 2.49
C GLY A 290 14.16 8.04 1.18
N GLU A 291 13.71 6.79 1.15
CA GLU A 291 13.11 6.15 -0.02
C GLU A 291 11.59 6.06 0.07
N ALA A 292 11.05 5.72 1.25
CA ALA A 292 9.62 5.44 1.38
C ALA A 292 8.93 6.15 2.57
N ASN A 293 9.50 7.26 3.06
CA ASN A 293 8.86 8.12 4.07
C ASN A 293 9.31 9.57 3.91
N GLY A 294 8.48 10.54 4.35
CA GLY A 294 8.76 11.95 4.18
C GLY A 294 8.57 12.47 2.75
N SER A 295 9.11 13.64 2.48
CA SER A 295 8.95 14.35 1.22
C SER A 295 10.09 15.35 1.01
N PRO A 296 10.24 15.97 -0.18
CA PRO A 296 11.23 17.02 -0.38
C PRO A 296 11.12 18.19 0.60
N TRP A 297 9.89 18.51 1.05
CA TRP A 297 9.64 19.60 2.02
C TRP A 297 10.09 19.29 3.45
N THR A 298 10.30 18.01 3.76
CA THR A 298 10.77 17.55 5.09
C THR A 298 12.20 17.04 5.05
N ALA A 299 12.82 16.91 3.87
CA ALA A 299 14.11 16.28 3.67
C ALA A 299 15.24 16.98 4.46
N ASP A 300 15.32 18.31 4.39
CA ASP A 300 16.41 19.09 5.01
C ASP A 300 16.38 19.00 6.54
N GLN A 301 15.16 18.92 7.12
CA GLN A 301 15.00 18.91 8.57
C GLN A 301 15.09 17.51 9.17
N HIS A 302 14.66 16.49 8.41
CA HIS A 302 14.43 15.16 8.94
C HIS A 302 15.22 14.04 8.24
N GLY A 303 15.91 14.33 7.12
CA GLY A 303 16.67 13.35 6.36
C GLY A 303 15.83 12.37 5.53
N CYS A 304 14.49 12.47 5.59
CA CYS A 304 13.57 11.59 4.89
C CYS A 304 12.92 12.34 3.72
N ARG A 305 13.30 11.97 2.48
CA ARG A 305 12.86 12.64 1.26
C ARG A 305 11.64 11.97 0.63
N GLY A 306 11.43 10.66 0.90
CA GLY A 306 10.41 9.89 0.21
C GLY A 306 10.65 9.83 -1.29
N ALA A 307 11.85 9.39 -1.70
CA ALA A 307 12.26 9.44 -3.09
C ALA A 307 11.39 8.55 -4.01
N LEU A 308 10.92 7.41 -3.52
CA LEU A 308 10.11 6.44 -4.27
C LEU A 308 8.65 6.41 -3.80
N VAL A 309 8.43 6.48 -2.48
CA VAL A 309 7.12 6.63 -1.86
C VAL A 309 7.18 7.84 -0.92
N ARG A 310 6.37 8.85 -1.20
CA ARG A 310 6.26 10.05 -0.37
C ARG A 310 5.25 9.83 0.75
N HIS A 311 5.49 10.47 1.91
CA HIS A 311 4.55 10.55 3.00
C HIS A 311 4.52 12.01 3.48
N LEU A 312 3.41 12.70 3.25
CA LEU A 312 3.30 14.17 3.26
C LEU A 312 2.91 14.72 4.63
N TRP A 313 3.65 14.34 5.69
CA TRP A 313 3.45 14.89 7.02
C TRP A 313 4.14 16.26 7.18
N LYS A 314 3.83 17.00 8.26
CA LYS A 314 4.36 18.35 8.60
C LYS A 314 4.29 19.31 7.40
N GLU A 315 5.44 19.81 6.92
CA GLU A 315 5.54 20.79 5.84
C GLU A 315 5.03 20.25 4.49
N GLY A 316 4.95 18.94 4.34
CA GLY A 316 4.34 18.29 3.17
C GLY A 316 2.81 18.17 3.26
N LYS A 317 2.22 18.41 4.43
CA LYS A 317 0.80 18.18 4.68
C LYS A 317 -0.10 19.01 3.75
N GLY A 318 -1.09 18.34 3.14
CA GLY A 318 -2.06 18.97 2.25
C GLY A 318 -1.61 19.10 0.79
N ARG A 319 -0.42 18.57 0.43
CA ARG A 319 0.12 18.64 -0.94
C ARG A 319 -0.22 17.44 -1.82
N GLN A 320 -1.13 16.58 -1.40
CA GLN A 320 -1.54 15.40 -2.17
C GLN A 320 -2.08 15.76 -3.54
N ALA A 321 -2.77 16.90 -3.65
CA ALA A 321 -3.27 17.39 -4.93
C ALA A 321 -2.13 17.79 -5.88
N ASP A 322 -1.07 18.42 -5.37
CA ASP A 322 0.12 18.78 -6.16
C ASP A 322 0.80 17.49 -6.67
N GLU A 323 0.94 16.49 -5.80
CA GLU A 323 1.53 15.19 -6.17
C GLU A 323 0.69 14.43 -7.21
N LEU A 324 -0.63 14.46 -7.10
CA LEU A 324 -1.53 13.86 -8.09
C LEU A 324 -1.38 14.57 -9.45
N VAL A 325 -1.31 15.90 -9.46
CA VAL A 325 -1.07 16.68 -10.70
C VAL A 325 0.28 16.31 -11.29
N ASP A 326 1.34 16.28 -10.48
CA ASP A 326 2.68 15.90 -10.93
C ASP A 326 2.71 14.47 -11.50
N SER A 327 1.96 13.54 -10.93
CA SER A 327 1.88 12.17 -11.41
C SER A 327 1.29 12.04 -12.81
N VAL A 328 0.56 13.05 -13.28
CA VAL A 328 0.04 13.15 -14.65
C VAL A 328 0.98 13.99 -15.53
N MET A 329 1.37 15.16 -15.05
CA MET A 329 2.09 16.16 -15.86
C MET A 329 3.50 15.71 -16.21
N GLN A 330 4.19 14.93 -15.35
CA GLN A 330 5.51 14.39 -15.64
C GLN A 330 5.54 13.48 -16.89
N TYR A 331 4.38 12.94 -17.30
CA TYR A 331 4.25 12.12 -18.51
C TYR A 331 3.59 12.86 -19.67
N LEU A 332 2.62 13.73 -19.37
CA LEU A 332 1.89 14.49 -20.40
C LEU A 332 2.76 15.57 -21.03
N MET A 333 3.52 16.33 -20.25
CA MET A 333 4.33 17.43 -20.76
C MET A 333 5.42 16.98 -21.73
N PRO A 334 6.20 15.91 -21.47
CA PRO A 334 7.15 15.39 -22.46
C PRO A 334 6.47 14.90 -23.75
N ALA A 335 5.28 14.30 -23.65
CA ALA A 335 4.54 13.85 -24.83
C ALA A 335 4.06 15.03 -25.67
N LEU A 336 3.50 16.06 -25.02
CA LEU A 336 3.09 17.31 -25.67
C LEU A 336 4.27 18.04 -26.31
N TYR A 337 5.42 18.08 -25.62
CA TYR A 337 6.63 18.70 -26.16
C TYR A 337 7.15 17.93 -27.38
N ALA A 338 7.14 16.60 -27.37
CA ALA A 338 7.55 15.79 -28.51
C ALA A 338 6.64 16.06 -29.73
N ASP A 339 5.33 16.07 -29.54
CA ASP A 339 4.35 16.40 -30.60
C ASP A 339 4.57 17.80 -31.19
N PHE A 340 4.80 18.80 -30.33
CA PHE A 340 5.15 20.15 -30.79
C PHE A 340 6.45 20.18 -31.60
N ARG A 341 7.47 19.44 -31.15
CA ARG A 341 8.78 19.37 -31.84
C ARG A 341 8.66 18.69 -33.20
N ASP A 342 7.88 17.62 -33.30
CA ASP A 342 7.66 16.89 -34.55
C ASP A 342 6.89 17.75 -35.56
N GLY A 343 5.95 18.58 -35.09
CA GLY A 343 5.14 19.51 -35.91
C GLY A 343 5.77 20.88 -36.12
N HIS A 344 6.96 21.20 -35.56
CA HIS A 344 7.47 22.58 -35.48
C HIS A 344 7.69 23.24 -36.86
N ASN A 345 8.07 22.49 -37.90
CA ASN A 345 8.23 23.03 -39.24
C ASN A 345 6.94 23.57 -39.86
N GLN A 346 5.77 23.15 -39.34
CA GLN A 346 4.46 23.61 -39.75
C GLN A 346 3.96 24.77 -38.87
N THR A 347 4.44 24.89 -37.66
CA THR A 347 3.94 25.83 -36.64
C THR A 347 4.90 26.98 -36.37
N LEU A 348 6.22 26.78 -36.59
CA LEU A 348 7.23 27.80 -36.37
C LEU A 348 7.32 28.73 -37.59
N GLN A 349 7.02 30.01 -37.40
CA GLN A 349 7.23 31.04 -38.38
C GLN A 349 8.35 31.97 -37.92
N ALA A 350 9.49 31.92 -38.58
CA ALA A 350 10.58 32.86 -38.30
C ALA A 350 10.18 34.30 -38.67
N ALA A 351 10.49 35.25 -37.79
CA ALA A 351 10.35 36.68 -38.14
C ALA A 351 11.34 37.05 -39.26
N ALA A 352 10.91 37.91 -40.19
CA ALA A 352 11.77 38.38 -41.26
C ALA A 352 13.04 39.04 -40.65
N GLY A 353 14.23 38.56 -41.01
CA GLY A 353 15.53 39.10 -40.56
C GLY A 353 16.22 38.30 -39.42
N VAL A 354 15.68 37.19 -38.98
CA VAL A 354 16.38 36.26 -38.09
C VAL A 354 17.00 35.16 -38.98
N GLU A 355 18.30 35.22 -39.17
CA GLU A 355 19.05 34.12 -39.80
C GLU A 355 19.02 32.92 -38.86
N SER A 356 18.63 31.75 -39.38
CA SER A 356 18.52 30.46 -38.66
C SER A 356 19.86 29.84 -38.36
#